data_38d0d80e3b5bdfbe92a357aebf0cdfee
#
_entry.id   38d0d80e3b5bdfbe92a357aebf0cdfee
#
_cell.length_a   1.000
_cell.length_b   1.000
_cell.length_c   1.000
_cell.angle_alpha   90.00
_cell.angle_beta   90.00
_cell.angle_gamma   90.00
#
_symmetry.space_group_name_H-M   'P 1'
#
loop_
_entity.id
_entity.type
_entity.pdbx_description
1 polymer ?
#
loop_
_entity_poly.entity_id
_entity_poly.type
_entity_poly.pdbx_seq_one_letter_code
_entity_poly.pdbx_strand_id
1 'polypeptide(L)'
;SLQEPRFAAFVHARAASIAAGSADGDSNGSDLGVILRAIGKNRRLMTQKTDRRTEHGPGLVVEEARPEVARPPLYQVILLNDDFTPMDFVVVVLETFFNLDRERATQVMLHVHTRGKGVCGVFTREVAETKVTQVNEFSRTHQHPLLCTMEKA
;
A
#
# COMPACT_ATOMS: atom_id res chain seq x y z
N SER A 1 13.26 -31.31 -24.67
CA SER A 1 12.05 -32.10 -24.50
C SER A 1 11.24 -31.61 -23.33
N LEU A 2 10.36 -30.62 -23.60
CA LEU A 2 9.06 -30.38 -23.00
C LEU A 2 8.93 -30.40 -21.46
N GLN A 3 9.10 -29.24 -20.84
CA GLN A 3 8.58 -28.99 -19.50
C GLN A 3 7.97 -27.60 -19.43
N GLU A 4 6.84 -27.44 -20.09
CA GLU A 4 5.99 -26.27 -20.07
C GLU A 4 4.56 -26.70 -19.71
N PRO A 5 4.18 -26.80 -18.43
CA PRO A 5 2.82 -26.39 -18.12
C PRO A 5 2.52 -25.86 -16.72
N ARG A 6 3.52 -25.49 -15.90
CA ARG A 6 3.22 -25.05 -14.52
C ARG A 6 3.00 -23.55 -14.35
N PHE A 7 3.50 -22.73 -15.27
CA PHE A 7 3.33 -21.28 -15.21
C PHE A 7 1.94 -20.79 -15.59
N ALA A 8 1.32 -21.42 -16.59
CA ALA A 8 -0.03 -21.04 -17.06
C ALA A 8 -1.13 -21.30 -16.00
N ALA A 9 -0.96 -22.33 -15.17
CA ALA A 9 -1.96 -22.70 -14.17
C ALA A 9 -2.00 -21.74 -12.98
N PHE A 10 -0.89 -21.10 -12.64
CA PHE A 10 -0.84 -20.18 -11.50
C PHE A 10 -1.42 -18.81 -11.82
N VAL A 11 -1.27 -18.36 -13.06
CA VAL A 11 -1.83 -17.08 -13.52
C VAL A 11 -3.33 -17.15 -13.71
N HIS A 12 -3.87 -18.32 -14.17
CA HIS A 12 -5.31 -18.53 -14.36
C HIS A 12 -6.11 -18.65 -13.06
N ALA A 13 -5.51 -19.19 -12.00
CA ALA A 13 -6.21 -19.36 -10.72
C ALA A 13 -6.52 -18.03 -10.01
N ARG A 14 -5.76 -16.98 -10.27
CA ARG A 14 -5.99 -15.67 -9.65
C ARG A 14 -6.95 -14.78 -10.43
N ALA A 15 -7.07 -14.98 -11.75
CA ALA A 15 -8.04 -14.26 -12.58
C ALA A 15 -9.49 -14.74 -12.35
N ALA A 16 -9.70 -15.99 -11.94
CA ALA A 16 -11.02 -16.54 -11.67
C ALA A 16 -11.62 -16.09 -10.32
N SER A 17 -10.81 -15.61 -9.37
CA SER A 17 -11.30 -15.17 -8.06
C SER A 17 -11.80 -13.71 -8.03
N ILE A 18 -11.55 -12.92 -9.08
CA ILE A 18 -11.97 -11.51 -9.15
C ILE A 18 -13.32 -11.36 -9.89
N ALA A 19 -13.77 -12.40 -10.60
CA ALA A 19 -15.01 -12.35 -11.40
C ALA A 19 -16.28 -12.82 -10.68
N ALA A 20 -16.21 -13.21 -9.41
CA ALA A 20 -17.36 -13.75 -8.66
C ALA A 20 -17.85 -12.81 -7.54
N GLY A 21 -17.77 -11.50 -7.73
CA GLY A 21 -18.24 -10.55 -6.74
C GLY A 21 -18.85 -9.30 -7.37
N SER A 22 -19.91 -9.44 -8.15
CA SER A 22 -20.78 -8.31 -8.43
C SER A 22 -22.01 -8.78 -9.20
N ALA A 23 -23.07 -9.09 -8.49
CA ALA A 23 -24.44 -8.88 -8.91
C ALA A 23 -25.34 -9.18 -7.70
N ASP A 24 -25.73 -8.14 -6.99
CA ASP A 24 -27.12 -8.03 -6.57
C ASP A 24 -27.36 -6.56 -6.25
N GLY A 25 -28.14 -5.97 -7.13
CA GLY A 25 -28.73 -4.67 -6.93
C GLY A 25 -29.85 -4.81 -5.89
N ASP A 26 -29.95 -3.82 -5.03
CA ASP A 26 -31.29 -3.44 -4.57
C ASP A 26 -31.37 -1.92 -4.36
N SER A 27 -32.22 -1.39 -5.19
CA SER A 27 -32.75 -0.06 -5.13
C SER A 27 -33.61 0.09 -3.86
N ASN A 28 -33.24 0.95 -2.94
CA ASN A 28 -34.22 1.62 -2.11
C ASN A 28 -33.81 3.07 -1.87
N GLY A 29 -34.34 3.93 -2.72
CA GLY A 29 -34.41 5.35 -2.49
C GLY A 29 -35.42 5.63 -1.37
N SER A 30 -35.10 6.61 -0.55
CA SER A 30 -35.94 7.23 0.47
C SER A 30 -35.42 7.10 1.91
N ASP A 31 -34.31 7.77 2.20
CA ASP A 31 -34.05 8.19 3.58
C ASP A 31 -33.10 9.40 3.73
N LEU A 32 -32.94 10.20 2.67
CA LEU A 32 -32.24 11.49 2.78
C LEU A 32 -33.10 12.64 3.31
N GLY A 33 -34.37 12.35 3.65
CA GLY A 33 -35.32 13.36 4.13
C GLY A 33 -35.42 13.54 5.64
N VAL A 34 -34.87 12.63 6.43
CA VAL A 34 -35.08 12.64 7.89
C VAL A 34 -33.94 13.26 8.71
N ILE A 35 -32.73 13.31 8.12
CA ILE A 35 -31.55 13.82 8.87
C ILE A 35 -31.46 15.35 8.86
N LEU A 36 -32.13 16.04 7.96
CA LEU A 36 -32.07 17.51 7.89
C LEU A 36 -33.08 18.26 8.81
N ARG A 37 -33.90 17.56 9.57
CA ARG A 37 -34.90 18.20 10.47
C ARG A 37 -34.52 18.28 11.94
N ALA A 38 -33.35 17.74 12.33
CA ALA A 38 -32.91 17.73 13.73
C ALA A 38 -31.90 18.83 14.09
N ILE A 39 -31.50 19.72 13.17
CA ILE A 39 -30.52 20.80 13.43
C ILE A 39 -31.21 22.17 13.55
N GLY A 40 -32.44 22.23 13.92
CA GLY A 40 -33.14 23.48 13.99
C GLY A 40 -33.99 23.66 15.22
N LYS A 41 -33.44 23.60 16.42
CA LYS A 41 -34.05 24.22 17.64
C LYS A 41 -33.21 23.92 18.89
N ASN A 42 -32.14 24.63 19.09
CA ASN A 42 -31.71 24.97 20.44
C ASN A 42 -31.09 26.36 20.42
N ARG A 43 -32.00 27.32 20.40
CA ARG A 43 -31.74 28.69 20.81
C ARG A 43 -31.93 28.74 22.33
N ARG A 44 -30.99 29.41 22.99
CA ARG A 44 -31.05 30.00 24.34
C ARG A 44 -30.93 29.05 25.52
N LEU A 45 -29.75 29.02 26.07
CA LEU A 45 -29.55 29.14 27.51
C LEU A 45 -28.32 29.99 27.74
N MET A 46 -28.55 31.22 27.91
CA MET A 46 -28.25 32.14 29.01
C MET A 46 -26.93 31.83 29.76
N THR A 47 -25.97 32.68 29.40
CA THR A 47 -24.95 33.28 30.25
C THR A 47 -25.33 33.26 31.73
N GLN A 48 -24.69 32.43 32.51
CA GLN A 48 -24.46 32.73 33.93
C GLN A 48 -22.96 32.89 34.13
N LYS A 49 -22.60 34.13 34.21
CA LYS A 49 -21.32 34.65 34.67
C LYS A 49 -21.20 34.29 36.15
N THR A 50 -20.54 33.21 36.49
CA THR A 50 -20.04 32.96 37.84
C THR A 50 -18.59 33.39 37.87
N ASP A 51 -18.39 34.64 38.29
CA ASP A 51 -17.13 35.12 38.83
C ASP A 51 -16.75 34.24 40.02
N ARG A 52 -15.91 33.25 39.83
CA ARG A 52 -15.08 32.64 40.86
C ARG A 52 -13.66 33.01 40.61
N ARG A 53 -13.28 34.12 41.19
CA ARG A 53 -11.93 34.56 41.44
C ARG A 53 -11.25 33.50 42.31
N THR A 54 -10.66 32.51 41.70
CA THR A 54 -9.70 31.63 42.35
C THR A 54 -8.29 32.18 42.02
N GLU A 55 -7.74 32.81 43.01
CA GLU A 55 -6.33 33.14 43.07
C GLU A 55 -5.57 31.81 43.09
N HIS A 56 -5.08 31.39 41.91
CA HIS A 56 -4.10 30.34 41.82
C HIS A 56 -2.76 30.98 41.54
N GLY A 57 -1.87 30.76 42.50
CA GLY A 57 -0.43 31.11 42.37
C GLY A 57 0.17 30.53 41.10
N PRO A 58 1.44 30.86 40.81
CA PRO A 58 2.08 30.48 39.56
C PRO A 58 2.18 28.96 39.45
N GLY A 59 1.12 28.34 38.96
CA GLY A 59 1.14 26.93 38.58
C GLY A 59 2.05 26.79 37.38
N LEU A 60 3.13 26.05 37.55
CA LEU A 60 3.92 25.54 36.47
C LEU A 60 3.02 24.81 35.47
N VAL A 61 2.68 25.46 34.39
CA VAL A 61 2.05 24.79 33.24
C VAL A 61 3.14 23.88 32.65
N VAL A 62 3.12 22.63 33.05
CA VAL A 62 3.90 21.60 32.36
C VAL A 62 3.21 21.41 31.02
N GLU A 63 3.71 22.10 30.00
CA GLU A 63 3.35 21.85 28.62
C GLU A 63 3.89 20.46 28.29
N GLU A 64 3.01 19.46 28.36
CA GLU A 64 3.33 18.13 27.86
C GLU A 64 3.61 18.27 26.37
N ALA A 65 4.89 18.35 26.02
CA ALA A 65 5.35 18.27 24.66
C ALA A 65 4.81 16.96 24.07
N ARG A 66 3.84 17.05 23.17
CA ARG A 66 3.34 15.88 22.43
C ARG A 66 4.54 15.22 21.79
N PRO A 67 4.78 13.92 22.05
CA PRO A 67 5.88 13.24 21.42
C PRO A 67 5.69 13.32 19.90
N GLU A 68 6.60 14.02 19.24
CA GLU A 68 6.64 14.11 17.78
C GLU A 68 7.04 12.73 17.27
N VAL A 69 6.04 11.95 16.83
CA VAL A 69 6.27 10.62 16.27
C VAL A 69 7.03 10.81 14.96
N ALA A 70 8.35 10.65 15.01
CA ALA A 70 9.18 10.69 13.81
C ALA A 70 8.71 9.62 12.83
N ARG A 71 8.42 10.04 11.60
CA ARG A 71 8.00 9.09 10.54
C ARG A 71 9.13 8.11 10.29
N PRO A 72 8.87 6.80 10.25
CA PRO A 72 9.90 5.83 9.97
C PRO A 72 10.52 6.07 8.59
N PRO A 73 11.83 5.85 8.43
CA PRO A 73 12.50 6.00 7.14
C PRO A 73 11.90 5.03 6.12
N LEU A 74 11.70 5.52 4.91
CA LEU A 74 11.20 4.73 3.80
C LEU A 74 12.37 4.16 2.99
N TYR A 75 12.12 3.00 2.38
CA TYR A 75 13.08 2.28 1.54
C TYR A 75 12.44 1.96 0.20
N GLN A 76 13.17 2.18 -0.86
CA GLN A 76 12.78 1.78 -2.20
C GLN A 76 13.31 0.38 -2.52
N VAL A 77 12.45 -0.45 -3.06
CA VAL A 77 12.81 -1.77 -3.54
C VAL A 77 13.15 -1.69 -5.01
N ILE A 78 14.31 -2.22 -5.39
CA ILE A 78 14.88 -2.09 -6.72
C ILE A 78 15.15 -3.48 -7.28
N LEU A 79 14.72 -3.70 -8.51
CA LEU A 79 15.13 -4.83 -9.34
C LEU A 79 16.35 -4.47 -10.18
N LEU A 80 17.30 -5.37 -10.23
CA LEU A 80 18.50 -5.26 -11.05
C LEU A 80 18.31 -6.03 -12.35
N ASN A 81 18.79 -5.46 -13.47
CA ASN A 81 18.73 -6.14 -14.75
C ASN A 81 19.62 -7.38 -14.74
N ASP A 82 19.11 -8.42 -15.39
CA ASP A 82 19.84 -9.64 -15.68
C ASP A 82 19.44 -10.13 -17.08
N ASP A 83 20.45 -10.47 -17.87
CA ASP A 83 20.26 -10.88 -19.27
C ASP A 83 19.75 -12.32 -19.43
N PHE A 84 19.78 -13.11 -18.35
CA PHE A 84 19.35 -14.52 -18.36
C PHE A 84 17.91 -14.71 -17.87
N THR A 85 17.31 -13.68 -17.28
CA THR A 85 15.93 -13.76 -16.78
C THR A 85 14.94 -13.34 -17.87
N PRO A 86 13.95 -14.19 -18.22
CA PRO A 86 12.92 -13.82 -19.19
C PRO A 86 12.11 -12.61 -18.74
N MET A 87 11.81 -11.69 -19.67
CA MET A 87 11.03 -10.49 -19.40
C MET A 87 9.63 -10.81 -18.81
N ASP A 88 8.99 -11.88 -19.30
CA ASP A 88 7.69 -12.33 -18.80
C ASP A 88 7.76 -12.73 -17.32
N PHE A 89 8.86 -13.35 -16.90
CA PHE A 89 9.09 -13.69 -15.50
C PHE A 89 9.18 -12.44 -14.61
N VAL A 90 9.88 -11.41 -15.08
CA VAL A 90 9.97 -10.13 -14.36
C VAL A 90 8.58 -9.49 -14.19
N VAL A 91 7.75 -9.52 -15.23
CA VAL A 91 6.35 -9.02 -15.16
C VAL A 91 5.56 -9.80 -14.12
N VAL A 92 5.64 -11.14 -14.11
CA VAL A 92 4.97 -11.98 -13.11
C VAL A 92 5.43 -11.65 -11.68
N VAL A 93 6.72 -11.45 -11.46
CA VAL A 93 7.26 -11.02 -10.16
C VAL A 93 6.67 -9.68 -9.72
N LEU A 94 6.61 -8.71 -10.62
CA LEU A 94 6.07 -7.38 -10.33
C LEU A 94 4.57 -7.40 -10.03
N GLU A 95 3.79 -8.18 -10.75
CA GLU A 95 2.36 -8.38 -10.48
C GLU A 95 2.12 -9.10 -9.14
N THR A 96 2.90 -10.16 -8.86
CA THR A 96 2.68 -11.03 -7.71
C THR A 96 3.11 -10.39 -6.40
N PHE A 97 4.30 -9.81 -6.35
CA PHE A 97 4.90 -9.31 -5.10
C PHE A 97 4.65 -7.81 -4.87
N PHE A 98 4.50 -7.02 -5.92
CA PHE A 98 4.32 -5.57 -5.80
C PHE A 98 2.89 -5.11 -6.12
N ASN A 99 2.02 -6.04 -6.49
CA ASN A 99 0.62 -5.78 -6.79
C ASN A 99 0.44 -4.69 -7.87
N LEU A 100 1.36 -4.66 -8.83
CA LEU A 100 1.28 -3.77 -9.99
C LEU A 100 0.33 -4.39 -11.01
N ASP A 101 -0.41 -3.57 -11.72
CA ASP A 101 -1.16 -4.00 -12.89
C ASP A 101 -0.19 -4.33 -14.03
N ARG A 102 -0.63 -5.15 -14.97
CA ARG A 102 0.21 -5.65 -16.08
C ARG A 102 0.86 -4.53 -16.88
N GLU A 103 0.15 -3.44 -17.10
CA GLU A 103 0.67 -2.30 -17.87
C GLU A 103 1.84 -1.63 -17.14
N ARG A 104 1.69 -1.34 -15.85
CA ARG A 104 2.75 -0.79 -15.00
C ARG A 104 3.90 -1.76 -14.82
N ALA A 105 3.61 -3.04 -14.61
CA ALA A 105 4.63 -4.07 -14.50
C ALA A 105 5.50 -4.12 -15.78
N THR A 106 4.88 -4.06 -16.95
CA THR A 106 5.59 -4.01 -18.24
C THR A 106 6.44 -2.74 -18.35
N GLN A 107 5.94 -1.58 -17.94
CA GLN A 107 6.72 -0.34 -17.95
C GLN A 107 7.95 -0.43 -17.03
N VAL A 108 7.79 -0.95 -15.81
CA VAL A 108 8.90 -1.14 -14.87
C VAL A 108 9.91 -2.15 -15.43
N MET A 109 9.45 -3.26 -15.99
CA MET A 109 10.31 -4.26 -16.63
C MET A 109 11.15 -3.64 -17.75
N LEU A 110 10.54 -2.87 -18.67
CA LEU A 110 11.26 -2.17 -19.74
C LEU A 110 12.28 -1.18 -19.16
N HIS A 111 11.95 -0.52 -18.06
CA HIS A 111 12.85 0.40 -17.38
C HIS A 111 14.07 -0.33 -16.78
N VAL A 112 13.85 -1.49 -16.15
CA VAL A 112 14.91 -2.37 -15.65
C VAL A 112 15.82 -2.78 -16.79
N HIS A 113 15.24 -3.25 -17.89
CA HIS A 113 15.99 -3.73 -19.07
C HIS A 113 16.83 -2.62 -19.73
N THR A 114 16.28 -1.41 -19.87
CA THR A 114 16.97 -0.31 -20.58
C THR A 114 17.97 0.45 -19.71
N ARG A 115 17.72 0.57 -18.40
CA ARG A 115 18.55 1.35 -17.47
C ARG A 115 19.38 0.52 -16.51
N GLY A 116 19.26 -0.80 -16.57
CA GLY A 116 19.97 -1.73 -15.70
C GLY A 116 19.37 -1.87 -14.30
N LYS A 117 18.45 -0.97 -13.87
CA LYS A 117 17.74 -1.03 -12.62
C LYS A 117 16.38 -0.35 -12.69
N GLY A 118 15.41 -0.81 -11.89
CA GLY A 118 14.08 -0.20 -11.81
C GLY A 118 13.50 -0.28 -10.42
N VAL A 119 12.85 0.80 -10.00
CA VAL A 119 12.17 0.90 -8.70
C VAL A 119 10.80 0.24 -8.81
N CYS A 120 10.53 -0.74 -7.93
CA CYS A 120 9.27 -1.46 -7.87
C CYS A 120 8.25 -0.80 -6.92
N GLY A 121 8.76 -0.11 -5.89
CA GLY A 121 7.91 0.58 -4.90
C GLY A 121 8.73 1.10 -3.72
N VAL A 122 8.05 1.88 -2.86
CA VAL A 122 8.63 2.45 -1.64
C VAL A 122 7.83 1.94 -0.45
N PHE A 123 8.53 1.40 0.55
CA PHE A 123 7.95 0.71 1.69
C PHE A 123 8.68 1.07 2.98
N THR A 124 8.13 0.67 4.13
CA THR A 124 8.87 0.66 5.37
C THR A 124 9.99 -0.38 5.31
N ARG A 125 11.02 -0.24 6.15
CA ARG A 125 12.17 -1.13 6.16
C ARG A 125 11.79 -2.61 6.22
N GLU A 126 10.94 -2.98 7.17
CA GLU A 126 10.53 -4.38 7.38
C GLU A 126 9.80 -4.96 6.18
N VAL A 127 8.90 -4.17 5.57
CA VAL A 127 8.16 -4.60 4.38
C VAL A 127 9.11 -4.72 3.18
N ALA A 128 10.05 -3.79 3.02
CA ALA A 128 11.06 -3.84 1.95
C ALA A 128 11.95 -5.09 2.07
N GLU A 129 12.46 -5.39 3.27
CA GLU A 129 13.27 -6.59 3.56
C GLU A 129 12.50 -7.87 3.22
N THR A 130 11.24 -7.97 3.66
CA THR A 130 10.38 -9.12 3.37
C THR A 130 10.18 -9.30 1.85
N LYS A 131 9.87 -8.21 1.13
CA LYS A 131 9.68 -8.28 -0.32
C LYS A 131 10.94 -8.69 -1.07
N VAL A 132 12.09 -8.14 -0.68
CA VAL A 132 13.40 -8.49 -1.26
C VAL A 132 13.68 -9.98 -1.06
N THR A 133 13.47 -10.50 0.15
CA THR A 133 13.66 -11.93 0.45
C THR A 133 12.73 -12.81 -0.39
N GLN A 134 11.44 -12.49 -0.43
CA GLN A 134 10.44 -13.26 -1.19
C GLN A 134 10.77 -13.29 -2.70
N VAL A 135 11.14 -12.16 -3.29
CA VAL A 135 11.49 -12.08 -4.72
C VAL A 135 12.75 -12.90 -5.01
N ASN A 136 13.78 -12.78 -4.18
CA ASN A 136 15.03 -13.52 -4.38
C ASN A 136 14.84 -15.04 -4.21
N GLU A 137 14.03 -15.48 -3.24
CA GLU A 137 13.68 -16.90 -3.07
C GLU A 137 12.87 -17.42 -4.25
N PHE A 138 11.87 -16.65 -4.69
CA PHE A 138 11.04 -17.03 -5.83
C PHE A 138 11.89 -17.15 -7.11
N SER A 139 12.83 -16.23 -7.35
CA SER A 139 13.74 -16.26 -8.48
C SER A 139 14.66 -17.48 -8.44
N ARG A 140 15.22 -17.81 -7.27
CA ARG A 140 16.05 -19.01 -7.09
C ARG A 140 15.27 -20.30 -7.33
N THR A 141 14.04 -20.39 -6.82
CA THR A 141 13.17 -21.58 -7.01
C THR A 141 12.89 -21.82 -8.51
N HIS A 142 12.80 -20.75 -9.29
CA HIS A 142 12.56 -20.82 -10.73
C HIS A 142 13.87 -20.81 -11.55
N GLN A 143 15.03 -20.91 -10.88
CA GLN A 143 16.35 -20.95 -11.51
C GLN A 143 16.67 -19.70 -12.34
N HIS A 144 16.14 -18.54 -11.93
CA HIS A 144 16.47 -17.26 -12.56
C HIS A 144 17.40 -16.46 -11.65
N PRO A 145 18.48 -15.86 -12.20
CA PRO A 145 19.44 -15.07 -11.44
C PRO A 145 18.96 -13.65 -11.10
N LEU A 146 17.69 -13.35 -11.29
CA LEU A 146 17.10 -12.05 -10.98
C LEU A 146 17.37 -11.65 -9.52
N LEU A 147 17.96 -10.46 -9.33
CA LEU A 147 18.27 -9.91 -8.02
C LEU A 147 17.37 -8.72 -7.69
N CYS A 148 16.88 -8.75 -6.46
CA CYS A 148 16.15 -7.65 -5.86
C CYS A 148 16.94 -7.12 -4.66
N THR A 149 17.00 -5.81 -4.51
CA THR A 149 17.65 -5.12 -3.40
C THR A 149 16.80 -3.97 -2.88
N MET A 150 17.20 -3.37 -1.76
CA MET A 150 16.57 -2.16 -1.25
C MET A 150 17.58 -1.07 -0.96
N GLU A 151 17.17 0.17 -1.16
CA GLU A 151 17.95 1.37 -0.82
C GLU A 151 17.08 2.33 -0.01
N LYS A 152 17.70 3.20 0.78
CA LYS A 152 16.95 4.24 1.49
C LYS A 152 16.38 5.23 0.48
N ALA A 153 15.08 5.52 0.59
CA ALA A 153 14.37 6.44 -0.30
C ALA A 153 14.74 7.89 -0.03
#